data_72c1e5f173a19b44eccbf2847b233af4
#
_entry.id   72c1e5f173a19b44eccbf2847b233af4
#
_cell.length_a   1.000
_cell.length_b   1.000
_cell.length_c   1.000
_cell.angle_alpha   90.00
_cell.angle_beta   90.00
_cell.angle_gamma   90.00
#
_symmetry.space_group_name_H-M   'P 1'
#
loop_
_entity.id
_entity.type
_entity.pdbx_description
1 polymer ?
#
loop_
_entity_poly.entity_id
_entity_poly.type
_entity_poly.pdbx_seq_one_letter_code
_entity_poly.pdbx_strand_id
1 'polypeptide(L)'
;SDLNRFPISRAVAASSAVPLLFSPVTLWNYAGTCDFHVPDTLMAAADNKKRGRIAAVSRTRAKELFSYLDPIKRPYIHLLDGGLSDNLSIRSILDMEALVGSEEVRQDFRLDEMEKLVLVVVNAQNNPENTIDQSADVPGWRDVIRAISDIPIARYTQETELAMQSSIERWQEAARLRAEQNNTAPPSVYYINVSLKNMTDEEKRIDLLNVPTSLYLPKKTVRELRGAATTLLHESPEFRRLLKDISAKQGD
;
A
#
# COMPACT_ATOMS: atom_id res chain seq x y z
N SER A 1 -8.36 21.19 -5.96
CA SER A 1 -8.33 21.48 -4.51
C SER A 1 -6.89 21.65 -4.07
N ASP A 2 -6.62 22.65 -3.27
CA ASP A 2 -5.29 22.86 -2.67
C ASP A 2 -5.10 21.82 -1.54
N LEU A 3 -4.27 20.81 -1.77
CA LEU A 3 -4.01 19.74 -0.82
C LEU A 3 -3.36 20.26 0.48
N ASN A 4 -2.62 21.38 0.42
CA ASN A 4 -1.99 21.97 1.60
C ASN A 4 -3.04 22.51 2.60
N ARG A 5 -4.25 22.81 2.13
CA ARG A 5 -5.37 23.29 2.94
C ARG A 5 -6.39 22.19 3.27
N PHE A 6 -6.18 20.97 2.76
CA PHE A 6 -7.10 19.87 3.04
C PHE A 6 -6.86 19.34 4.46
N PRO A 7 -7.88 19.32 5.34
CA PRO A 7 -7.71 18.87 6.71
C PRO A 7 -7.29 17.40 6.78
N ILE A 8 -6.22 17.09 7.52
CA ILE A 8 -5.74 15.71 7.74
C ILE A 8 -6.87 14.82 8.30
N SER A 9 -7.67 15.36 9.24
CA SER A 9 -8.82 14.64 9.80
C SER A 9 -9.82 14.18 8.73
N ARG A 10 -10.01 14.98 7.68
CA ARG A 10 -10.89 14.62 6.57
C ARG A 10 -10.29 13.56 5.66
N ALA A 11 -8.98 13.59 5.46
CA ALA A 11 -8.26 12.54 4.75
C ALA A 11 -8.34 11.20 5.52
N VAL A 12 -8.13 11.24 6.84
CA VAL A 12 -8.28 10.06 7.72
C VAL A 12 -9.70 9.52 7.67
N ALA A 13 -10.71 10.39 7.77
CA ALA A 13 -12.11 9.98 7.68
C ALA A 13 -12.44 9.31 6.33
N ALA A 14 -11.90 9.85 5.23
CA ALA A 14 -12.07 9.25 3.90
C ALA A 14 -11.40 7.87 3.81
N SER A 15 -10.16 7.76 4.31
CA SER A 15 -9.41 6.49 4.34
C SER A 15 -10.03 5.41 5.22
N SER A 16 -10.89 5.81 6.18
CA SER A 16 -11.58 4.90 7.11
C SER A 16 -13.07 4.76 6.79
N ALA A 17 -13.53 5.23 5.64
CA ALA A 17 -14.93 5.19 5.23
C ALA A 17 -15.32 3.80 4.70
N VAL A 18 -15.34 2.81 5.62
CA VAL A 18 -15.70 1.42 5.33
C VAL A 18 -17.16 1.38 4.84
N PRO A 19 -17.41 0.82 3.65
CA PRO A 19 -18.77 0.70 3.13
C PRO A 19 -19.74 0.06 4.11
N LEU A 20 -20.96 0.54 4.17
CA LEU A 20 -22.04 0.13 5.07
C LEU A 20 -21.87 0.57 6.53
N LEU A 21 -20.67 0.78 7.03
CA LEU A 21 -20.41 1.30 8.37
C LEU A 21 -20.35 2.83 8.39
N PHE A 22 -19.72 3.41 7.36
CA PHE A 22 -19.57 4.85 7.22
C PHE A 22 -19.97 5.34 5.83
N SER A 23 -20.40 6.58 5.77
CA SER A 23 -20.70 7.24 4.49
C SER A 23 -19.42 7.62 3.77
N PRO A 24 -19.38 7.50 2.43
CA PRO A 24 -18.28 8.04 1.63
C PRO A 24 -18.07 9.53 1.89
N VAL A 25 -16.82 9.98 1.84
CA VAL A 25 -16.50 11.41 1.85
C VAL A 25 -16.64 11.95 0.44
N THR A 26 -17.61 12.84 0.24
CA THR A 26 -17.87 13.44 -1.08
C THR A 26 -17.16 14.78 -1.21
N LEU A 27 -16.44 14.95 -2.30
CA LEU A 27 -15.76 16.18 -2.68
C LEU A 27 -16.36 16.73 -3.99
N TRP A 28 -16.36 18.04 -4.13
CA TRP A 28 -16.62 18.69 -5.42
C TRP A 28 -15.42 18.48 -6.34
N ASN A 29 -15.69 18.19 -7.60
CA ASN A 29 -14.66 18.18 -8.63
C ASN A 29 -14.46 19.60 -9.19
N TYR A 30 -13.32 20.19 -8.86
CA TYR A 30 -12.93 21.53 -9.31
C TYR A 30 -12.01 21.50 -10.54
N ALA A 31 -12.00 20.41 -11.32
CA ALA A 31 -11.23 20.36 -12.56
C ALA A 31 -11.61 21.54 -13.48
N GLY A 32 -10.62 22.13 -14.13
CA GLY A 32 -10.80 23.29 -14.98
C GLY A 32 -10.98 24.63 -14.26
N THR A 33 -11.01 24.65 -12.91
CA THR A 33 -11.13 25.91 -12.12
C THR A 33 -9.81 26.33 -11.47
N CYS A 34 -8.72 25.61 -11.75
CA CYS A 34 -7.37 25.91 -11.27
C CYS A 34 -6.37 25.69 -12.41
N ASP A 35 -5.18 26.26 -12.28
CA ASP A 35 -4.10 26.16 -13.28
C ASP A 35 -3.40 24.80 -13.25
N PHE A 36 -4.15 23.73 -13.06
CA PHE A 36 -3.59 22.38 -13.11
C PHE A 36 -3.32 21.98 -14.55
N HIS A 37 -2.05 21.69 -14.83
CA HIS A 37 -1.61 21.12 -16.09
C HIS A 37 -1.32 19.64 -15.89
N VAL A 38 -1.83 18.81 -16.79
CA VAL A 38 -1.55 17.38 -16.78
C VAL A 38 -0.06 17.18 -17.05
N PRO A 39 0.68 16.48 -16.18
CA PRO A 39 2.10 16.18 -16.44
C PRO A 39 2.30 15.43 -17.75
N ASP A 40 3.36 15.79 -18.50
CA ASP A 40 3.69 15.13 -19.78
C ASP A 40 3.89 13.61 -19.63
N THR A 41 4.45 13.20 -18.52
CA THR A 41 4.62 11.76 -18.17
C THR A 41 3.28 11.02 -18.11
N LEU A 42 2.24 11.67 -17.56
CA LEU A 42 0.90 11.08 -17.49
C LEU A 42 0.24 11.04 -18.88
N MET A 43 0.47 12.06 -19.71
CA MET A 43 0.02 12.05 -21.11
C MET A 43 0.71 10.96 -21.92
N ALA A 44 2.02 10.81 -21.78
CA ALA A 44 2.79 9.75 -22.41
C ALA A 44 2.35 8.36 -21.93
N ALA A 45 1.97 8.21 -20.66
CA ALA A 45 1.44 6.97 -20.11
C ALA A 45 0.12 6.57 -20.76
N ALA A 46 -0.80 7.52 -20.99
CA ALA A 46 -2.09 7.28 -21.64
C ALA A 46 -1.94 6.83 -23.09
N ASP A 47 -0.96 7.38 -23.81
CA ASP A 47 -0.67 7.08 -25.21
C ASP A 47 0.36 5.96 -25.42
N ASN A 48 0.84 5.34 -24.33
CA ASN A 48 1.84 4.31 -24.38
C ASN A 48 1.39 3.11 -25.21
N LYS A 49 1.94 2.94 -26.40
CA LYS A 49 1.62 1.86 -27.36
C LYS A 49 2.44 0.58 -27.12
N LYS A 50 3.34 0.56 -26.15
CA LYS A 50 4.14 -0.63 -25.82
C LYS A 50 3.22 -1.78 -25.40
N ARG A 51 3.64 -3.00 -25.74
CA ARG A 51 2.95 -4.23 -25.31
C ARG A 51 3.52 -4.67 -23.95
N GLY A 52 2.69 -5.31 -23.13
CA GLY A 52 3.07 -5.85 -21.84
C GLY A 52 2.18 -5.40 -20.70
N ARG A 53 2.27 -6.10 -19.58
CA ARG A 53 1.43 -5.87 -18.40
C ARG A 53 1.61 -4.47 -17.83
N ILE A 54 2.84 -4.02 -17.63
CA ILE A 54 3.14 -2.69 -17.06
C ILE A 54 2.55 -1.58 -17.93
N ALA A 55 2.79 -1.63 -19.25
CA ALA A 55 2.24 -0.62 -20.17
C ALA A 55 0.70 -0.64 -20.22
N ALA A 56 0.07 -1.80 -20.05
CA ALA A 56 -1.39 -1.89 -19.99
C ALA A 56 -1.94 -1.26 -18.70
N VAL A 57 -1.31 -1.53 -17.56
CA VAL A 57 -1.66 -0.92 -16.26
C VAL A 57 -1.49 0.60 -16.34
N SER A 58 -0.34 1.06 -16.83
CA SER A 58 -0.04 2.49 -17.02
C SER A 58 -1.13 3.20 -17.83
N ARG A 59 -1.48 2.68 -19.03
CA ARG A 59 -2.56 3.26 -19.86
C ARG A 59 -3.90 3.30 -19.14
N THR A 60 -4.27 2.23 -18.44
CA THR A 60 -5.56 2.15 -17.74
C THR A 60 -5.62 3.17 -16.64
N ARG A 61 -4.58 3.28 -15.81
CA ARG A 61 -4.50 4.24 -14.71
C ARG A 61 -4.51 5.68 -15.20
N ALA A 62 -3.73 6.00 -16.24
CA ALA A 62 -3.74 7.33 -16.83
C ALA A 62 -5.13 7.72 -17.34
N LYS A 63 -5.84 6.82 -18.03
CA LYS A 63 -7.22 7.06 -18.50
C LYS A 63 -8.22 7.23 -17.36
N GLU A 64 -8.09 6.47 -16.28
CA GLU A 64 -8.90 6.64 -15.09
C GLU A 64 -8.71 8.04 -14.50
N LEU A 65 -7.46 8.48 -14.33
CA LEU A 65 -7.14 9.83 -13.82
C LEU A 65 -7.69 10.92 -14.74
N PHE A 66 -7.54 10.78 -16.06
CA PHE A 66 -8.09 11.73 -17.03
C PHE A 66 -9.61 11.86 -16.96
N SER A 67 -10.31 10.80 -16.57
CA SER A 67 -11.77 10.85 -16.44
C SER A 67 -12.24 11.85 -15.37
N TYR A 68 -11.39 12.22 -14.42
CA TYR A 68 -11.68 13.25 -13.39
C TYR A 68 -11.42 14.67 -13.88
N LEU A 69 -10.82 14.86 -15.05
CA LEU A 69 -10.62 16.19 -15.63
C LEU A 69 -11.89 16.77 -16.26
N ASP A 70 -12.96 15.97 -16.40
CA ASP A 70 -14.25 16.41 -16.91
C ASP A 70 -15.25 16.61 -15.74
N PRO A 71 -15.36 17.84 -15.19
CA PRO A 71 -16.24 18.12 -14.08
C PRO A 71 -17.73 18.10 -14.45
N ILE A 72 -18.07 18.13 -15.75
CA ILE A 72 -19.45 18.03 -16.22
C ILE A 72 -19.92 16.57 -16.09
N LYS A 73 -19.09 15.62 -16.52
CA LYS A 73 -19.41 14.19 -16.39
C LYS A 73 -19.21 13.66 -14.97
N ARG A 74 -18.25 14.25 -14.24
CA ARG A 74 -17.92 13.84 -12.87
C ARG A 74 -17.87 15.06 -11.93
N PRO A 75 -19.04 15.62 -11.58
CA PRO A 75 -19.09 16.80 -10.71
C PRO A 75 -18.68 16.51 -9.26
N TYR A 76 -18.70 15.25 -8.87
CA TYR A 76 -18.34 14.81 -7.52
C TYR A 76 -17.30 13.71 -7.55
N ILE A 77 -16.49 13.65 -6.49
CA ILE A 77 -15.52 12.60 -6.22
C ILE A 77 -15.93 11.96 -4.88
N HIS A 78 -16.23 10.67 -4.90
CA HIS A 78 -16.58 9.91 -3.70
C HIS A 78 -15.38 9.10 -3.24
N LEU A 79 -14.90 9.38 -2.03
CA LEU A 79 -13.79 8.68 -1.40
C LEU A 79 -14.34 7.63 -0.45
N LEU A 80 -13.79 6.43 -0.54
CA LEU A 80 -14.10 5.27 0.28
C LEU A 80 -12.84 4.79 1.00
N ASP A 81 -13.01 3.82 1.90
CA ASP A 81 -11.93 3.16 2.59
C ASP A 81 -10.85 2.63 1.63
N GLY A 82 -9.61 2.95 1.93
CA GLY A 82 -8.46 2.53 1.12
C GLY A 82 -8.27 1.02 1.09
N GLY A 83 -8.69 0.31 2.13
CA GLY A 83 -8.59 -1.15 2.24
C GLY A 83 -9.30 -1.91 1.13
N LEU A 84 -10.28 -1.29 0.45
CA LEU A 84 -10.98 -1.92 -0.68
C LEU A 84 -10.07 -2.17 -1.89
N SER A 85 -9.04 -1.37 -2.08
CA SER A 85 -8.17 -1.43 -3.27
C SER A 85 -6.68 -1.45 -2.95
N ASP A 86 -6.26 -0.91 -1.81
CA ASP A 86 -4.86 -0.84 -1.38
C ASP A 86 -4.77 -0.81 0.15
N ASN A 87 -5.04 -1.95 0.78
CA ASN A 87 -5.06 -2.08 2.24
C ASN A 87 -3.72 -1.76 2.92
N LEU A 88 -2.61 -1.90 2.19
CA LEU A 88 -1.26 -1.65 2.69
C LEU A 88 -0.68 -0.30 2.26
N SER A 89 -1.40 0.48 1.46
CA SER A 89 -0.93 1.75 0.86
C SER A 89 0.36 1.62 0.03
N ILE A 90 0.67 0.42 -0.46
CA ILE A 90 1.88 0.15 -1.26
C ILE A 90 1.59 0.29 -2.76
N ARG A 91 0.33 0.13 -3.14
CA ARG A 91 -0.06 0.12 -4.55
C ARG A 91 0.16 1.48 -5.21
N SER A 92 0.07 2.57 -4.45
CA SER A 92 0.40 3.92 -4.91
C SER A 92 1.84 4.02 -5.43
N ILE A 93 2.80 3.34 -4.78
CA ILE A 93 4.20 3.29 -5.21
C ILE A 93 4.32 2.49 -6.52
N LEU A 94 3.65 1.34 -6.60
CA LEU A 94 3.64 0.50 -7.80
C LEU A 94 2.95 1.18 -8.99
N ASP A 95 1.85 1.86 -8.75
CA ASP A 95 1.11 2.62 -9.77
C ASP A 95 1.94 3.81 -10.26
N MET A 96 2.68 4.49 -9.37
CA MET A 96 3.59 5.58 -9.75
C MET A 96 4.75 5.05 -10.61
N GLU A 97 5.40 3.94 -10.22
CA GLU A 97 6.42 3.28 -11.06
C GLU A 97 5.86 2.92 -12.44
N ALA A 98 4.61 2.44 -12.51
CA ALA A 98 3.98 2.09 -13.77
C ALA A 98 3.61 3.30 -14.65
N LEU A 99 3.23 4.43 -14.03
CA LEU A 99 2.80 5.64 -14.75
C LEU A 99 3.96 6.45 -15.29
N VAL A 100 4.95 6.72 -14.47
CA VAL A 100 6.07 7.62 -14.81
C VAL A 100 7.33 6.85 -15.20
N GLY A 101 7.44 5.59 -14.81
CA GLY A 101 8.63 4.77 -15.01
C GLY A 101 9.56 4.78 -13.80
N SER A 102 10.38 3.75 -13.72
CA SER A 102 11.32 3.60 -12.59
C SER A 102 12.44 4.64 -12.61
N GLU A 103 12.80 5.14 -13.80
CA GLU A 103 13.86 6.15 -13.96
C GLU A 103 13.40 7.51 -13.47
N GLU A 104 12.21 7.95 -13.85
CA GLU A 104 11.61 9.20 -13.41
C GLU A 104 11.34 9.19 -11.89
N VAL A 105 10.78 8.08 -11.37
CA VAL A 105 10.62 7.90 -9.91
C VAL A 105 11.96 8.03 -9.20
N ARG A 106 13.01 7.44 -9.75
CA ARG A 106 14.36 7.52 -9.18
C ARG A 106 14.87 8.96 -9.11
N GLN A 107 14.68 9.74 -10.18
CA GLN A 107 15.11 11.13 -10.25
C GLN A 107 14.28 12.03 -9.31
N ASP A 108 12.96 11.91 -9.34
CA ASP A 108 12.04 12.72 -8.52
C ASP A 108 12.27 12.49 -7.02
N PHE A 109 12.55 11.26 -6.61
CA PHE A 109 12.86 10.91 -5.22
C PHE A 109 14.35 10.98 -4.88
N ARG A 110 15.21 11.38 -5.85
CA ARG A 110 16.66 11.47 -5.67
C ARG A 110 17.27 10.17 -5.12
N LEU A 111 16.77 9.03 -5.61
CA LEU A 111 17.15 7.71 -5.07
C LEU A 111 18.66 7.43 -5.23
N ASP A 112 19.33 8.08 -6.18
CA ASP A 112 20.80 7.94 -6.37
C ASP A 112 21.62 8.63 -5.26
N GLU A 113 21.01 9.59 -4.56
CA GLU A 113 21.66 10.27 -3.45
C GLU A 113 21.37 9.58 -2.11
N MET A 114 20.50 8.57 -2.12
CA MET A 114 20.17 7.80 -0.94
C MET A 114 21.15 6.64 -0.76
N GLU A 115 21.71 6.53 0.42
CA GLU A 115 22.51 5.38 0.80
C GLU A 115 21.66 4.18 1.23
N LYS A 116 20.49 4.45 1.77
CA LYS A 116 19.57 3.45 2.32
C LYS A 116 18.13 3.80 1.97
N LEU A 117 17.39 2.83 1.44
CA LEU A 117 15.94 2.87 1.28
C LEU A 117 15.32 1.85 2.24
N VAL A 118 14.50 2.31 3.18
CA VAL A 118 13.85 1.45 4.18
C VAL A 118 12.34 1.51 3.96
N LEU A 119 11.75 0.38 3.62
CA LEU A 119 10.30 0.22 3.51
C LEU A 119 9.83 -0.71 4.63
N VAL A 120 9.07 -0.17 5.58
CA VAL A 120 8.44 -0.94 6.66
C VAL A 120 6.95 -1.05 6.37
N VAL A 121 6.49 -2.27 6.14
CA VAL A 121 5.08 -2.58 5.89
C VAL A 121 4.51 -3.28 7.11
N VAL A 122 3.46 -2.70 7.69
CA VAL A 122 2.76 -3.28 8.84
C VAL A 122 1.42 -3.81 8.35
N ASN A 123 1.31 -5.14 8.27
CA ASN A 123 0.10 -5.82 7.85
C ASN A 123 -0.67 -6.35 9.07
N ALA A 124 -1.68 -5.59 9.48
CA ALA A 124 -2.58 -5.96 10.58
C ALA A 124 -3.84 -6.72 10.08
N GLN A 125 -3.78 -7.31 8.90
CA GLN A 125 -4.90 -8.08 8.36
C GLN A 125 -5.24 -9.24 9.30
N ASN A 126 -6.47 -9.24 9.79
CA ASN A 126 -7.04 -10.35 10.54
C ASN A 126 -7.48 -11.48 9.58
N ASN A 127 -7.66 -12.67 10.13
CA ASN A 127 -8.22 -13.81 9.43
C ASN A 127 -9.10 -14.59 10.42
N PRO A 128 -10.24 -14.00 10.83
CA PRO A 128 -11.11 -14.64 11.81
C PRO A 128 -11.59 -15.98 11.27
N GLU A 129 -11.65 -16.97 12.15
CA GLU A 129 -12.19 -18.26 11.80
C GLU A 129 -13.61 -18.11 11.26
N ASN A 130 -13.80 -18.62 10.05
CA ASN A 130 -15.09 -18.56 9.39
C ASN A 130 -15.93 -19.77 9.80
N THR A 131 -16.93 -19.54 10.65
CA THR A 131 -17.86 -20.58 11.10
C THR A 131 -18.97 -20.88 10.08
N ILE A 132 -19.05 -20.15 9.00
CA ILE A 132 -20.05 -20.34 7.93
C ILE A 132 -19.95 -21.75 7.35
N ASP A 133 -18.73 -22.23 7.15
CA ASP A 133 -18.44 -23.55 6.55
C ASP A 133 -18.74 -24.72 7.50
N GLN A 134 -19.12 -24.43 8.75
CA GLN A 134 -19.51 -25.45 9.73
C GLN A 134 -21.01 -25.78 9.70
N SER A 135 -21.81 -25.05 8.91
CA SER A 135 -23.24 -25.28 8.71
C SER A 135 -23.59 -25.49 7.26
N ALA A 136 -24.56 -26.36 6.99
CA ALA A 136 -25.16 -26.53 5.66
C ALA A 136 -26.22 -25.44 5.37
N ASP A 137 -26.54 -24.59 6.32
CA ASP A 137 -27.52 -23.53 6.14
C ASP A 137 -26.96 -22.44 5.20
N VAL A 138 -27.87 -21.78 4.47
CA VAL A 138 -27.49 -20.67 3.62
C VAL A 138 -26.99 -19.51 4.47
N PRO A 139 -25.77 -18.99 4.20
CA PRO A 139 -25.22 -17.87 4.96
C PRO A 139 -26.15 -16.66 4.99
N GLY A 140 -26.22 -16.00 6.15
CA GLY A 140 -26.98 -14.79 6.30
C GLY A 140 -26.43 -13.63 5.44
N TRP A 141 -27.28 -12.65 5.11
CA TRP A 141 -26.89 -11.51 4.26
C TRP A 141 -25.66 -10.74 4.83
N ARG A 142 -25.50 -10.68 6.16
CA ARG A 142 -24.34 -10.02 6.81
C ARG A 142 -23.04 -10.77 6.54
N ASP A 143 -23.09 -12.09 6.53
CA ASP A 143 -21.94 -12.94 6.27
C ASP A 143 -21.54 -12.84 4.80
N VAL A 144 -22.53 -12.82 3.90
CA VAL A 144 -22.29 -12.60 2.46
C VAL A 144 -21.64 -11.24 2.20
N ILE A 145 -22.14 -10.15 2.83
CA ILE A 145 -21.54 -8.82 2.69
C ILE A 145 -20.11 -8.79 3.23
N ARG A 146 -19.85 -9.42 4.38
CA ARG A 146 -18.50 -9.53 4.91
C ARG A 146 -17.60 -10.27 3.93
N ALA A 147 -18.01 -11.40 3.40
CA ALA A 147 -17.24 -12.17 2.44
C ALA A 147 -16.93 -11.38 1.15
N ILE A 148 -17.90 -10.60 0.64
CA ILE A 148 -17.72 -9.72 -0.53
C ILE A 148 -16.62 -8.65 -0.29
N SER A 149 -16.42 -8.21 0.94
CA SER A 149 -15.37 -7.25 1.29
C SER A 149 -14.05 -7.95 1.61
N ASP A 150 -14.06 -8.91 2.52
CA ASP A 150 -12.84 -9.49 3.10
C ASP A 150 -12.05 -10.34 2.10
N ILE A 151 -12.74 -11.11 1.26
CA ILE A 151 -12.06 -12.00 0.28
C ILE A 151 -11.28 -11.20 -0.77
N PRO A 152 -11.86 -10.19 -1.44
CA PRO A 152 -11.09 -9.35 -2.36
C PRO A 152 -9.95 -8.61 -1.67
N ILE A 153 -10.17 -8.01 -0.49
CA ILE A 153 -9.13 -7.32 0.28
C ILE A 153 -7.95 -8.25 0.54
N ALA A 154 -8.22 -9.48 1.01
CA ALA A 154 -7.17 -10.45 1.29
C ALA A 154 -6.37 -10.84 0.03
N ARG A 155 -7.06 -11.07 -1.09
CA ARG A 155 -6.44 -11.39 -2.37
C ARG A 155 -5.61 -10.23 -2.91
N TYR A 156 -6.18 -9.03 -2.92
CA TYR A 156 -5.45 -7.84 -3.36
C TYR A 156 -4.23 -7.53 -2.49
N THR A 157 -4.33 -7.72 -1.17
CA THR A 157 -3.20 -7.57 -0.27
C THR A 157 -2.06 -8.50 -0.65
N GLN A 158 -2.35 -9.79 -0.86
CA GLN A 158 -1.36 -10.78 -1.26
C GLN A 158 -0.70 -10.44 -2.61
N GLU A 159 -1.51 -10.10 -3.62
CA GLU A 159 -0.99 -9.71 -4.94
C GLU A 159 -0.13 -8.44 -4.87
N THR A 160 -0.50 -7.48 -4.01
CA THR A 160 0.26 -6.25 -3.82
C THR A 160 1.59 -6.51 -3.14
N GLU A 161 1.64 -7.37 -2.12
CA GLU A 161 2.89 -7.79 -1.47
C GLU A 161 3.85 -8.46 -2.45
N LEU A 162 3.35 -9.41 -3.27
CA LEU A 162 4.16 -10.09 -4.29
C LEU A 162 4.67 -9.13 -5.36
N ALA A 163 3.81 -8.21 -5.82
CA ALA A 163 4.20 -7.19 -6.79
C ALA A 163 5.28 -6.26 -6.23
N MET A 164 5.18 -5.88 -4.94
CA MET A 164 6.17 -5.03 -4.29
C MET A 164 7.51 -5.74 -4.14
N GLN A 165 7.53 -7.00 -3.73
CA GLN A 165 8.76 -7.80 -3.67
C GLN A 165 9.46 -7.83 -5.03
N SER A 166 8.72 -8.11 -6.10
CA SER A 166 9.27 -8.10 -7.47
C SER A 166 9.79 -6.72 -7.90
N SER A 167 9.16 -5.63 -7.46
CA SER A 167 9.64 -4.27 -7.74
C SER A 167 10.93 -3.98 -6.99
N ILE A 168 11.03 -4.37 -5.73
CA ILE A 168 12.26 -4.23 -4.93
C ILE A 168 13.43 -4.98 -5.55
N GLU A 169 13.22 -6.22 -6.00
CA GLU A 169 14.26 -7.01 -6.69
C GLU A 169 14.75 -6.29 -7.96
N ARG A 170 13.83 -5.76 -8.76
CA ARG A 170 14.20 -4.97 -9.96
C ARG A 170 14.97 -3.69 -9.60
N TRP A 171 14.56 -2.99 -8.55
CA TRP A 171 15.25 -1.76 -8.10
C TRP A 171 16.65 -2.05 -7.58
N GLN A 172 16.83 -3.11 -6.82
CA GLN A 172 18.12 -3.55 -6.31
C GLN A 172 19.06 -3.92 -7.46
N GLU A 173 18.59 -4.68 -8.43
CA GLU A 173 19.39 -5.06 -9.59
C GLU A 173 19.75 -3.84 -10.46
N ALA A 174 18.79 -2.96 -10.71
CA ALA A 174 19.06 -1.73 -11.45
C ALA A 174 20.05 -0.80 -10.71
N ALA A 175 19.95 -0.71 -9.39
CA ALA A 175 20.89 0.06 -8.56
C ALA A 175 22.30 -0.55 -8.59
N ARG A 176 22.40 -1.88 -8.52
CA ARG A 176 23.68 -2.60 -8.62
C ARG A 176 24.38 -2.32 -9.96
N LEU A 177 23.67 -2.49 -11.08
CA LEU A 177 24.22 -2.25 -12.41
C LEU A 177 24.72 -0.81 -12.61
N ARG A 178 23.99 0.17 -12.09
CA ARG A 178 24.42 1.58 -12.16
C ARG A 178 25.63 1.86 -11.28
N ALA A 179 25.65 1.30 -10.08
CA ALA A 179 26.78 1.46 -9.16
C ALA A 179 28.08 0.89 -9.78
N GLU A 180 27.99 -0.25 -10.47
CA GLU A 180 29.11 -0.83 -11.23
C GLU A 180 29.59 0.12 -12.35
N GLN A 181 28.64 0.70 -13.11
CA GLN A 181 28.95 1.65 -14.19
C GLN A 181 29.63 2.93 -13.68
N ASN A 182 29.19 3.43 -12.51
CA ASN A 182 29.67 4.66 -11.92
C ASN A 182 30.81 4.47 -10.92
N ASN A 183 31.26 3.23 -10.70
CA ASN A 183 32.27 2.85 -9.70
C ASN A 183 31.89 3.37 -8.28
N THR A 184 30.63 3.23 -7.90
CA THR A 184 30.09 3.63 -6.59
C THR A 184 29.51 2.42 -5.86
N ALA A 185 29.19 2.55 -4.58
CA ALA A 185 28.44 1.53 -3.85
C ALA A 185 26.93 1.65 -4.15
N PRO A 186 26.21 0.53 -4.38
CA PRO A 186 24.78 0.57 -4.57
C PRO A 186 24.06 0.94 -3.26
N PRO A 187 22.92 1.64 -3.30
CA PRO A 187 22.12 1.88 -2.12
C PRO A 187 21.60 0.57 -1.52
N SER A 188 21.58 0.50 -0.20
CA SER A 188 21.01 -0.64 0.51
C SER A 188 19.48 -0.50 0.57
N VAL A 189 18.76 -1.52 0.13
CA VAL A 189 17.29 -1.57 0.22
C VAL A 189 16.87 -2.57 1.29
N TYR A 190 15.98 -2.13 2.19
CA TYR A 190 15.43 -2.95 3.27
C TYR A 190 13.90 -3.00 3.12
N TYR A 191 13.36 -4.20 2.98
CA TYR A 191 11.93 -4.45 2.97
C TYR A 191 11.54 -5.25 4.22
N ILE A 192 10.93 -4.57 5.18
CA ILE A 192 10.59 -5.13 6.48
C ILE A 192 9.07 -5.32 6.52
N ASN A 193 8.61 -6.57 6.47
CA ASN A 193 7.19 -6.91 6.53
C ASN A 193 6.83 -7.42 7.93
N VAL A 194 6.10 -6.61 8.69
CA VAL A 194 5.57 -6.93 10.02
C VAL A 194 4.13 -7.40 9.84
N SER A 195 3.93 -8.73 9.82
CA SER A 195 2.61 -9.35 9.62
C SER A 195 2.36 -10.41 10.68
N LEU A 196 1.16 -10.41 11.25
CA LEU A 196 0.74 -11.45 12.23
C LEU A 196 0.83 -12.86 11.64
N LYS A 197 0.70 -13.01 10.32
CA LYS A 197 0.86 -14.29 9.62
C LYS A 197 2.27 -14.88 9.75
N ASN A 198 3.27 -14.05 10.03
CA ASN A 198 4.68 -14.44 10.15
C ASN A 198 5.07 -14.83 11.58
N MET A 199 4.14 -14.83 12.53
CA MET A 199 4.45 -15.27 13.90
C MET A 199 4.81 -16.74 13.95
N THR A 200 5.89 -17.06 14.67
CA THR A 200 6.38 -18.41 14.88
C THR A 200 5.56 -19.17 15.95
N ASP A 201 5.05 -18.43 16.94
CA ASP A 201 4.14 -18.97 17.98
C ASP A 201 2.74 -19.14 17.35
N GLU A 202 2.38 -20.39 17.07
CA GLU A 202 1.15 -20.74 16.36
C GLU A 202 -0.12 -20.40 17.15
N GLU A 203 -0.13 -20.66 18.46
CA GLU A 203 -1.27 -20.39 19.32
C GLU A 203 -1.56 -18.88 19.36
N LYS A 204 -0.56 -18.07 19.64
CA LYS A 204 -0.70 -16.60 19.61
C LYS A 204 -1.03 -16.07 18.23
N ARG A 205 -0.48 -16.68 17.17
CA ARG A 205 -0.81 -16.28 15.79
C ARG A 205 -2.30 -16.45 15.52
N ILE A 206 -2.87 -17.59 15.87
CA ILE A 206 -4.30 -17.88 15.70
C ILE A 206 -5.13 -16.90 16.52
N ASP A 207 -4.80 -16.74 17.81
CA ASP A 207 -5.53 -15.82 18.70
C ASP A 207 -5.55 -14.38 18.16
N LEU A 208 -4.41 -13.86 17.69
CA LEU A 208 -4.31 -12.50 17.21
C LEU A 208 -4.91 -12.30 15.83
N LEU A 209 -4.87 -13.31 14.95
CA LEU A 209 -5.55 -13.28 13.67
C LEU A 209 -7.08 -13.33 13.81
N ASN A 210 -7.59 -13.86 14.91
CA ASN A 210 -9.01 -13.90 15.24
C ASN A 210 -9.52 -12.60 15.90
N VAL A 211 -8.65 -11.63 16.22
CA VAL A 211 -9.08 -10.34 16.76
C VAL A 211 -9.94 -9.61 15.74
N PRO A 212 -11.18 -9.25 16.08
CA PRO A 212 -12.08 -8.63 15.13
C PRO A 212 -11.65 -7.19 14.79
N THR A 213 -11.94 -6.76 13.57
CA THR A 213 -11.85 -5.34 13.20
C THR A 213 -12.91 -4.55 13.95
N SER A 214 -12.48 -3.71 14.88
CA SER A 214 -13.38 -2.95 15.77
C SER A 214 -12.80 -1.59 16.13
N LEU A 215 -13.67 -0.61 16.30
CA LEU A 215 -13.29 0.73 16.80
C LEU A 215 -12.88 0.72 18.28
N TYR A 216 -13.21 -0.35 19.00
CA TYR A 216 -12.83 -0.55 20.39
C TYR A 216 -12.28 -1.95 20.61
N LEU A 217 -11.09 -2.02 21.20
CA LEU A 217 -10.47 -3.27 21.64
C LEU A 217 -10.14 -3.20 23.15
N PRO A 218 -10.26 -4.32 23.89
CA PRO A 218 -9.82 -4.40 25.27
C PRO A 218 -8.35 -4.03 25.42
N LYS A 219 -7.99 -3.34 26.51
CA LYS A 219 -6.59 -2.94 26.78
C LYS A 219 -5.60 -4.11 26.76
N LYS A 220 -6.03 -5.31 27.14
CA LYS A 220 -5.21 -6.53 27.09
C LYS A 220 -4.86 -6.86 25.64
N THR A 221 -5.86 -6.96 24.77
CA THR A 221 -5.69 -7.25 23.33
C THR A 221 -4.79 -6.24 22.63
N VAL A 222 -4.95 -4.94 22.92
CA VAL A 222 -4.07 -3.90 22.38
C VAL A 222 -2.62 -4.11 22.82
N ARG A 223 -2.37 -4.51 24.06
CA ARG A 223 -1.01 -4.82 24.54
C ARG A 223 -0.42 -6.05 23.87
N GLU A 224 -1.22 -7.08 23.66
CA GLU A 224 -0.82 -8.30 22.96
C GLU A 224 -0.44 -8.02 21.51
N LEU A 225 -1.27 -7.26 20.78
CA LEU A 225 -0.97 -6.84 19.40
C LEU A 225 0.33 -6.00 19.33
N ARG A 226 0.52 -5.06 20.25
CA ARG A 226 1.76 -4.27 20.31
C ARG A 226 2.98 -5.14 20.60
N GLY A 227 2.85 -6.09 21.54
CA GLY A 227 3.91 -7.06 21.86
C GLY A 227 4.26 -7.92 20.64
N ALA A 228 3.25 -8.42 19.93
CA ALA A 228 3.45 -9.20 18.72
C ALA A 228 4.17 -8.39 17.63
N ALA A 229 3.76 -7.15 17.38
CA ALA A 229 4.42 -6.27 16.42
C ALA A 229 5.90 -6.03 16.76
N THR A 230 6.21 -5.81 18.05
CA THR A 230 7.58 -5.65 18.54
C THR A 230 8.40 -6.92 18.30
N THR A 231 7.85 -8.08 18.64
CA THR A 231 8.51 -9.38 18.42
C THR A 231 8.80 -9.60 16.93
N LEU A 232 7.78 -9.46 16.08
CA LEU A 232 7.90 -9.63 14.62
C LEU A 232 8.95 -8.70 14.02
N LEU A 233 9.00 -7.44 14.48
CA LEU A 233 9.99 -6.49 14.00
C LEU A 233 11.41 -6.94 14.38
N HIS A 234 11.64 -7.33 15.63
CA HIS A 234 12.97 -7.79 16.10
C HIS A 234 13.36 -9.16 15.54
N GLU A 235 12.42 -10.03 15.21
CA GLU A 235 12.68 -11.30 14.56
C GLU A 235 12.97 -11.17 13.06
N SER A 236 12.58 -10.04 12.44
CA SER A 236 12.84 -9.78 11.02
C SER A 236 14.33 -9.77 10.70
N PRO A 237 14.82 -10.63 9.78
CA PRO A 237 16.22 -10.61 9.35
C PRO A 237 16.63 -9.26 8.75
N GLU A 238 15.72 -8.65 7.97
CA GLU A 238 15.96 -7.36 7.32
C GLU A 238 16.06 -6.21 8.33
N PHE A 239 15.25 -6.22 9.40
CA PHE A 239 15.38 -5.23 10.46
C PHE A 239 16.70 -5.39 11.23
N ARG A 240 17.12 -6.62 11.52
CA ARG A 240 18.42 -6.89 12.16
C ARG A 240 19.59 -6.46 11.28
N ARG A 241 19.49 -6.69 9.95
CA ARG A 241 20.48 -6.22 8.99
C ARG A 241 20.56 -4.68 8.98
N LEU A 242 19.41 -4.00 8.95
CA LEU A 242 19.34 -2.54 9.03
C LEU A 242 20.02 -2.00 10.31
N LEU A 243 19.68 -2.56 11.46
CA LEU A 243 20.28 -2.14 12.74
C LEU A 243 21.80 -2.30 12.75
N LYS A 244 22.31 -3.43 12.24
CA LYS A 244 23.76 -3.66 12.12
C LYS A 244 24.41 -2.61 11.23
N ASP A 245 23.80 -2.28 10.09
CA ASP A 245 24.36 -1.32 9.12
C ASP A 245 24.29 0.13 9.60
N ILE A 246 23.35 0.45 10.49
CA ILE A 246 23.30 1.76 11.15
C ILE A 246 24.36 1.86 12.26
N SER A 247 24.49 0.79 13.06
CA SER A 247 25.44 0.79 14.18
C SER A 247 26.91 0.82 13.71
N ALA A 248 27.21 0.19 12.57
CA ALA A 248 28.55 0.19 12.00
C ALA A 248 29.01 1.61 11.57
N LYS A 249 28.09 2.48 11.12
CA LYS A 249 28.39 3.88 10.75
C LYS A 249 28.56 4.84 11.94
N GLN A 250 28.15 4.45 13.15
CA GLN A 250 28.32 5.30 14.35
C GLN A 250 29.67 5.05 15.06
N GLY A 251 30.42 4.05 14.63
CA GLY A 251 31.72 3.66 15.19
C GLY A 251 32.94 4.13 14.40
N ASP A 252 32.72 4.77 13.25
CA ASP A 252 33.73 5.47 12.43
C ASP A 252 33.61 6.99 12.62
#